data_8a79fe6abcbaa567143b6c46f809f950
#
_entry.id   8a79fe6abcbaa567143b6c46f809f950
#
_cell.length_a   1.000
_cell.length_b   1.000
_cell.length_c   1.000
_cell.angle_alpha   90.00
_cell.angle_beta   90.00
_cell.angle_gamma   90.00
#
_symmetry.space_group_name_H-M   'P 1'
#
loop_
_entity.id
_entity.type
_entity.pdbx_description
1 polymer ?
#
loop_
_entity_poly.entity_id
_entity_poly.type
_entity_poly.pdbx_seq_one_letter_code
_entity_poly.pdbx_strand_id
1 'polypeptide(L)'
;MKNILGATALSAMAFGATMASAQEKVMLSDLSWNGASAIGHVLKAIITGPMGSEAEIVEGMNQQAVIYAGMDKGDGSIDVHTDMWMPNWQSAWDQYVVDNQTVATNQPYKGTSNIYVPSYMADKVRSIEDLRNPEIAAMFDTDGNGKGEYWAGDVTWASTKRWQIKFKSYGLDELWEANIVSADTFKAGLKAAYASSKPQLFYYWTPEAIHVQYDLTVVEEPARFDGCEDVDLDAENWLEVSTFECVIAENDIYVAFSKSLYERNPPVAKMLENVRFTGDEINGWIVEMFTNKRDPQEVAEEWISDNQELVNSWING
;
A
#
# COMPACT_ATOMS: atom_id res chain seq x y z
N MET A 1 24.54 80.38 -37.32
CA MET A 1 23.50 79.32 -37.54
C MET A 1 24.07 78.09 -36.86
N LYS A 2 23.57 77.75 -35.71
CA LYS A 2 23.99 76.55 -34.93
C LYS A 2 22.91 75.50 -34.99
N ASN A 3 23.20 74.31 -35.55
CA ASN A 3 22.34 73.17 -35.54
C ASN A 3 22.55 72.41 -34.22
N ILE A 4 21.43 72.21 -33.51
CA ILE A 4 21.39 71.36 -32.32
C ILE A 4 20.79 70.02 -32.76
N LEU A 5 21.60 68.97 -32.72
CA LEU A 5 21.13 67.56 -32.84
C LEU A 5 20.66 67.11 -31.46
N GLY A 6 19.37 66.79 -31.37
CA GLY A 6 18.79 66.10 -30.22
C GLY A 6 18.98 64.63 -30.37
N ALA A 7 19.67 64.00 -29.41
CA ALA A 7 19.80 62.54 -29.28
C ALA A 7 18.65 62.00 -28.42
N THR A 8 17.76 61.25 -29.03
CA THR A 8 16.67 60.52 -28.35
C THR A 8 17.25 59.17 -27.88
N ALA A 9 17.40 58.99 -26.56
CA ALA A 9 17.76 57.70 -25.97
C ALA A 9 16.52 56.77 -25.89
N LEU A 10 16.50 55.74 -26.69
CA LEU A 10 15.53 54.63 -26.52
C LEU A 10 15.96 53.74 -25.35
N SER A 11 15.24 53.79 -24.24
CA SER A 11 15.38 52.84 -23.14
C SER A 11 14.64 51.53 -23.54
N ALA A 12 15.42 50.49 -23.86
CA ALA A 12 14.89 49.14 -24.03
C ALA A 12 14.61 48.56 -22.63
N MET A 13 13.32 48.47 -22.28
CA MET A 13 12.89 47.65 -21.13
C MET A 13 12.96 46.17 -21.57
N ALA A 14 13.97 45.46 -21.07
CA ALA A 14 14.02 44.03 -21.15
C ALA A 14 12.99 43.44 -20.17
N PHE A 15 11.84 43.00 -20.73
CA PHE A 15 10.94 42.13 -20.02
C PHE A 15 11.64 40.78 -19.87
N GLY A 16 12.19 40.51 -18.70
CA GLY A 16 12.63 39.18 -18.31
C GLY A 16 11.37 38.31 -18.16
N ALA A 17 11.01 37.58 -19.20
CA ALA A 17 10.07 36.48 -19.08
C ALA A 17 10.77 35.41 -18.22
N THR A 18 10.41 35.33 -16.95
CA THR A 18 10.67 34.13 -16.16
C THR A 18 9.90 33.01 -16.84
N MET A 19 10.61 32.18 -17.57
CA MET A 19 10.07 30.90 -18.01
C MET A 19 9.74 30.15 -16.73
N ALA A 20 8.48 30.13 -16.33
CA ALA A 20 8.00 29.16 -15.38
C ALA A 20 8.31 27.81 -16.03
N SER A 21 9.24 27.05 -15.48
CA SER A 21 9.43 25.66 -15.85
C SER A 21 8.07 25.01 -15.72
N ALA A 22 7.53 24.47 -16.81
CA ALA A 22 6.32 23.68 -16.71
C ALA A 22 6.61 22.53 -15.74
N GLN A 23 5.84 22.47 -14.65
CA GLN A 23 5.94 21.39 -13.70
C GLN A 23 5.63 20.08 -14.45
N GLU A 24 6.50 19.10 -14.32
CA GLU A 24 6.27 17.83 -14.99
C GLU A 24 5.15 17.05 -14.29
N LYS A 25 4.38 16.29 -15.10
CA LYS A 25 3.33 15.42 -14.61
C LYS A 25 3.89 14.40 -13.63
N VAL A 26 3.16 14.16 -12.54
CA VAL A 26 3.50 13.18 -11.51
C VAL A 26 2.80 11.85 -11.77
N MET A 27 3.55 10.77 -11.80
CA MET A 27 3.08 9.42 -12.12
C MET A 27 2.96 8.59 -10.84
N LEU A 28 1.73 8.17 -10.49
CA LEU A 28 1.45 7.38 -9.29
C LEU A 28 1.21 5.91 -9.67
N SER A 29 1.66 4.99 -8.82
CA SER A 29 1.42 3.56 -9.01
C SER A 29 -0.06 3.19 -8.82
N ASP A 30 -0.50 2.16 -9.56
CA ASP A 30 -1.82 1.54 -9.43
C ASP A 30 -1.66 0.15 -8.81
N LEU A 31 -1.59 0.10 -7.49
CA LEU A 31 -1.42 -1.15 -6.75
C LEU A 31 -2.76 -1.90 -6.61
N SER A 32 -2.69 -3.23 -6.52
CA SER A 32 -3.85 -4.12 -6.65
C SER A 32 -4.74 -4.24 -5.40
N TRP A 33 -4.55 -3.42 -4.37
CA TRP A 33 -5.39 -3.43 -3.16
C TRP A 33 -6.01 -2.06 -2.88
N ASN A 34 -7.17 -2.09 -2.23
CA ASN A 34 -8.04 -0.92 -2.09
C ASN A 34 -7.37 0.25 -1.34
N GLY A 35 -6.56 -0.02 -0.30
CA GLY A 35 -5.88 1.04 0.46
C GLY A 35 -4.96 1.87 -0.41
N ALA A 36 -4.09 1.21 -1.17
CA ALA A 36 -3.18 1.87 -2.09
C ALA A 36 -3.89 2.66 -3.19
N SER A 37 -4.96 2.08 -3.76
CA SER A 37 -5.77 2.74 -4.78
C SER A 37 -6.47 3.97 -4.20
N ALA A 38 -7.07 3.88 -3.01
CA ALA A 38 -7.70 5.02 -2.34
C ALA A 38 -6.71 6.16 -2.09
N ILE A 39 -5.53 5.84 -1.54
CA ILE A 39 -4.44 6.82 -1.33
C ILE A 39 -4.02 7.45 -2.67
N GLY A 40 -3.88 6.64 -3.72
CA GLY A 40 -3.53 7.13 -5.06
C GLY A 40 -4.53 8.15 -5.59
N HIS A 41 -5.82 7.89 -5.45
CA HIS A 41 -6.88 8.83 -5.87
C HIS A 41 -6.88 10.11 -5.04
N VAL A 42 -6.69 10.03 -3.72
CA VAL A 42 -6.62 11.21 -2.85
C VAL A 42 -5.38 12.05 -3.18
N LEU A 43 -4.20 11.44 -3.31
CA LEU A 43 -2.98 12.14 -3.70
C LEU A 43 -3.11 12.81 -5.07
N LYS A 44 -3.66 12.10 -6.06
CA LYS A 44 -3.95 12.66 -7.39
C LYS A 44 -4.86 13.89 -7.28
N ALA A 45 -5.96 13.80 -6.52
CA ALA A 45 -6.91 14.89 -6.36
C ALA A 45 -6.27 16.12 -5.66
N ILE A 46 -5.38 15.92 -4.66
CA ILE A 46 -4.61 17.00 -4.01
C ILE A 46 -3.68 17.68 -5.05
N ILE A 47 -2.95 16.87 -5.82
CA ILE A 47 -1.98 17.38 -6.81
C ILE A 47 -2.69 18.13 -7.91
N THR A 48 -3.80 17.62 -8.45
CA THR A 48 -4.49 18.22 -9.59
C THR A 48 -5.43 19.37 -9.20
N GLY A 49 -6.01 19.33 -8.02
CA GLY A 49 -6.92 20.36 -7.48
C GLY A 49 -6.17 21.49 -6.79
N PRO A 50 -5.97 21.45 -5.46
CA PRO A 50 -5.37 22.54 -4.69
C PRO A 50 -3.99 22.99 -5.19
N MET A 51 -3.17 22.08 -5.71
CA MET A 51 -1.81 22.41 -6.16
C MET A 51 -1.76 22.84 -7.64
N GLY A 52 -2.77 22.52 -8.44
CA GLY A 52 -2.83 22.87 -9.87
C GLY A 52 -1.72 22.24 -10.73
N SER A 53 -1.12 21.13 -10.26
CA SER A 53 -0.14 20.33 -10.99
C SER A 53 -0.82 19.19 -11.76
N GLU A 54 -0.14 18.59 -12.72
CA GLU A 54 -0.64 17.40 -13.41
C GLU A 54 -0.24 16.11 -12.69
N ALA A 55 -1.16 15.16 -12.59
CA ALA A 55 -0.89 13.84 -12.03
C ALA A 55 -1.73 12.75 -12.74
N GLU A 56 -1.15 11.54 -12.81
CA GLU A 56 -1.79 10.39 -13.44
C GLU A 56 -1.53 9.13 -12.60
N ILE A 57 -2.57 8.28 -12.43
CA ILE A 57 -2.41 6.93 -11.92
C ILE A 57 -2.10 6.03 -13.12
N VAL A 58 -0.96 5.34 -13.09
CA VAL A 58 -0.49 4.47 -14.19
C VAL A 58 -1.17 3.13 -14.07
N GLU A 59 -2.24 2.92 -14.84
CA GLU A 59 -3.05 1.70 -14.81
C GLU A 59 -2.20 0.42 -14.94
N GLY A 60 -2.46 -0.55 -14.08
CA GLY A 60 -1.78 -1.84 -14.08
C GLY A 60 -0.33 -1.81 -13.59
N MET A 61 0.16 -0.67 -13.07
CA MET A 61 1.50 -0.55 -12.48
C MET A 61 1.48 -1.08 -11.03
N ASN A 62 1.45 -2.41 -10.90
CA ASN A 62 1.33 -3.11 -9.62
C ASN A 62 2.52 -4.01 -9.27
N GLN A 63 3.54 -4.09 -10.14
CA GLN A 63 4.76 -4.83 -9.86
C GLN A 63 5.74 -3.98 -9.07
N GLN A 64 5.85 -4.24 -7.79
CA GLN A 64 6.58 -3.39 -6.86
C GLN A 64 8.06 -3.20 -7.22
N ALA A 65 8.76 -4.25 -7.64
CA ALA A 65 10.15 -4.13 -8.10
C ALA A 65 10.30 -3.16 -9.29
N VAL A 66 9.33 -3.12 -10.20
CA VAL A 66 9.31 -2.18 -11.33
C VAL A 66 9.07 -0.75 -10.85
N ILE A 67 8.18 -0.56 -9.86
CA ILE A 67 7.90 0.75 -9.27
C ILE A 67 9.15 1.31 -8.59
N TYR A 68 9.82 0.52 -7.74
CA TYR A 68 11.05 0.96 -7.07
C TYR A 68 12.17 1.30 -8.05
N ALA A 69 12.40 0.44 -9.05
CA ALA A 69 13.39 0.71 -10.09
C ALA A 69 13.06 1.95 -10.93
N GLY A 70 11.79 2.21 -11.19
CA GLY A 70 11.32 3.41 -11.88
C GLY A 70 11.54 4.69 -11.07
N MET A 71 11.23 4.66 -9.77
CA MET A 71 11.50 5.77 -8.86
C MET A 71 13.00 6.04 -8.73
N ASP A 72 13.84 5.00 -8.64
CA ASP A 72 15.31 5.09 -8.59
C ASP A 72 15.88 5.75 -9.85
N LYS A 73 15.37 5.39 -11.02
CA LYS A 73 15.76 5.97 -12.29
C LYS A 73 15.46 7.46 -12.41
N GLY A 74 14.37 7.93 -11.79
CA GLY A 74 14.02 9.34 -11.68
C GLY A 74 13.64 10.02 -12.99
N ASP A 75 13.24 9.27 -14.02
CA ASP A 75 12.91 9.77 -15.36
C ASP A 75 11.44 10.15 -15.56
N GLY A 76 10.64 10.09 -14.51
CA GLY A 76 9.20 10.41 -14.56
C GLY A 76 8.32 9.30 -15.13
N SER A 77 8.84 8.11 -15.38
CA SER A 77 8.01 6.96 -15.79
C SER A 77 7.09 6.46 -14.68
N ILE A 78 7.55 6.55 -13.46
CA ILE A 78 6.78 6.36 -12.21
C ILE A 78 7.46 7.15 -11.09
N ASP A 79 6.70 7.88 -10.33
CA ASP A 79 7.21 8.79 -9.30
C ASP A 79 6.83 8.40 -7.89
N VAL A 80 5.65 7.78 -7.70
CA VAL A 80 5.08 7.56 -6.37
C VAL A 80 4.60 6.12 -6.21
N HIS A 81 5.09 5.48 -5.15
CA HIS A 81 4.53 4.24 -4.59
C HIS A 81 3.59 4.64 -3.45
N THR A 82 2.30 4.40 -3.64
CA THR A 82 1.25 4.96 -2.77
C THR A 82 1.13 4.30 -1.41
N ASP A 83 1.68 3.06 -1.22
CA ASP A 83 1.36 2.24 -0.03
C ASP A 83 2.45 1.19 0.23
N MET A 84 3.65 1.64 0.67
CA MET A 84 4.83 0.79 0.92
C MET A 84 4.79 0.17 2.32
N TRP A 85 4.49 -1.12 2.41
CA TRP A 85 4.40 -1.89 3.65
C TRP A 85 5.77 -2.40 4.13
N MET A 86 6.21 -1.95 5.31
CA MET A 86 7.45 -2.41 5.92
C MET A 86 7.15 -3.43 7.06
N PRO A 87 7.96 -4.48 7.20
CA PRO A 87 9.24 -4.78 6.53
C PRO A 87 9.13 -5.66 5.27
N ASN A 88 7.96 -5.77 4.64
CA ASN A 88 7.77 -6.65 3.47
C ASN A 88 8.75 -6.35 2.33
N TRP A 89 9.21 -5.11 2.23
CA TRP A 89 10.09 -4.60 1.18
C TRP A 89 11.42 -4.08 1.74
N GLN A 90 11.97 -4.79 2.75
CA GLN A 90 13.20 -4.36 3.42
C GLN A 90 14.38 -4.19 2.46
N SER A 91 14.58 -5.12 1.53
CA SER A 91 15.67 -5.01 0.53
C SER A 91 15.52 -3.80 -0.38
N ALA A 92 14.29 -3.48 -0.81
CA ALA A 92 14.05 -2.27 -1.60
C ALA A 92 14.28 -0.99 -0.77
N TRP A 93 13.90 -1.01 0.50
CA TRP A 93 14.20 0.08 1.43
C TRP A 93 15.70 0.29 1.57
N ASP A 94 16.43 -0.77 1.88
CA ASP A 94 17.89 -0.71 2.05
C ASP A 94 18.57 -0.20 0.77
N GLN A 95 18.19 -0.72 -0.37
CA GLN A 95 18.78 -0.33 -1.66
C GLN A 95 18.43 1.11 -2.06
N TYR A 96 17.16 1.51 -2.05
CA TYR A 96 16.73 2.76 -2.70
C TYR A 96 16.58 3.93 -1.71
N VAL A 97 16.22 3.67 -0.46
CA VAL A 97 16.07 4.72 0.55
C VAL A 97 17.37 4.95 1.30
N VAL A 98 18.09 3.88 1.68
CA VAL A 98 19.31 3.97 2.50
C VAL A 98 20.56 4.11 1.65
N ASP A 99 20.84 3.18 0.74
CA ASP A 99 22.10 3.12 -0.02
C ASP A 99 22.12 4.11 -1.19
N ASN A 100 21.22 3.98 -2.16
CA ASN A 100 21.16 4.88 -3.31
C ASN A 100 20.67 6.26 -2.95
N GLN A 101 19.82 6.37 -1.93
CA GLN A 101 19.18 7.62 -1.50
C GLN A 101 18.39 8.33 -2.63
N THR A 102 17.82 7.56 -3.55
CA THR A 102 17.05 8.06 -4.70
C THR A 102 15.56 8.10 -4.44
N VAL A 103 15.10 7.41 -3.40
CA VAL A 103 13.70 7.39 -2.94
C VAL A 103 13.60 8.08 -1.58
N ALA A 104 12.56 8.89 -1.41
CA ALA A 104 12.15 9.51 -0.15
C ALA A 104 10.80 8.95 0.30
N THR A 105 10.44 9.17 1.56
CA THR A 105 9.17 8.75 2.14
C THR A 105 8.57 9.84 3.01
N ASN A 106 7.24 9.77 3.21
CA ASN A 106 6.56 10.53 4.25
C ASN A 106 6.83 9.92 5.65
N GLN A 107 6.13 10.41 6.68
CA GLN A 107 5.99 9.67 7.94
C GLN A 107 4.92 8.60 7.79
N PRO A 108 5.16 7.38 8.31
CA PRO A 108 4.26 6.26 8.10
C PRO A 108 2.96 6.40 8.88
N TYR A 109 1.91 5.78 8.38
CA TYR A 109 0.80 5.34 9.18
C TYR A 109 0.99 3.89 9.62
N LYS A 110 0.12 3.41 10.52
CA LYS A 110 0.22 2.05 11.07
C LYS A 110 -0.84 1.13 10.49
N GLY A 111 -0.44 -0.10 10.25
CA GLY A 111 -1.33 -1.17 9.84
C GLY A 111 -1.01 -2.48 10.55
N THR A 112 -1.99 -3.37 10.59
CA THR A 112 -1.83 -4.71 11.16
C THR A 112 -2.02 -5.76 10.09
N SER A 113 -1.41 -6.93 10.28
CA SER A 113 -1.58 -8.09 9.42
C SER A 113 -1.81 -9.31 10.30
N ASN A 114 -2.97 -9.95 10.15
CA ASN A 114 -3.35 -11.09 10.98
C ASN A 114 -3.97 -12.20 10.11
N ILE A 115 -4.16 -13.36 10.71
CA ILE A 115 -4.99 -14.43 10.15
C ILE A 115 -6.36 -14.41 10.80
N TYR A 116 -7.39 -14.62 10.03
CA TYR A 116 -8.79 -14.47 10.45
C TYR A 116 -9.63 -15.69 10.09
N VAL A 117 -10.67 -15.87 10.88
CA VAL A 117 -11.83 -16.68 10.52
C VAL A 117 -13.10 -15.84 10.63
N PRO A 118 -14.18 -16.14 9.91
CA PRO A 118 -15.51 -15.58 10.20
C PRO A 118 -15.90 -15.85 11.65
N SER A 119 -16.52 -14.90 12.35
CA SER A 119 -16.80 -15.01 13.80
C SER A 119 -17.70 -16.17 14.17
N TYR A 120 -18.49 -16.71 13.24
CA TYR A 120 -19.23 -17.96 13.46
C TYR A 120 -18.33 -19.21 13.60
N MET A 121 -17.01 -19.10 13.31
CA MET A 121 -16.02 -20.15 13.52
C MET A 121 -15.23 -19.98 14.82
N ALA A 122 -15.40 -18.87 15.56
CA ALA A 122 -14.59 -18.52 16.74
C ALA A 122 -14.66 -19.57 17.86
N ASP A 123 -15.74 -20.34 17.96
CA ASP A 123 -15.84 -21.45 18.95
C ASP A 123 -14.96 -22.65 18.60
N LYS A 124 -14.50 -22.75 17.34
CA LYS A 124 -13.68 -23.86 16.83
C LYS A 124 -12.23 -23.47 16.60
N VAL A 125 -11.99 -22.23 16.17
CA VAL A 125 -10.66 -21.73 15.84
C VAL A 125 -10.45 -20.39 16.54
N ARG A 126 -9.64 -20.37 17.60
CA ARG A 126 -9.27 -19.20 18.38
C ARG A 126 -7.80 -18.86 18.26
N SER A 127 -6.97 -19.88 18.09
CA SER A 127 -5.53 -19.75 18.07
C SER A 127 -4.87 -20.67 17.03
N ILE A 128 -3.60 -20.43 16.75
CA ILE A 128 -2.78 -21.30 15.91
C ILE A 128 -2.76 -22.74 16.42
N GLU A 129 -2.87 -22.96 17.74
CA GLU A 129 -2.87 -24.31 18.31
C GLU A 129 -4.10 -25.12 17.89
N ASP A 130 -5.25 -24.47 17.69
CA ASP A 130 -6.45 -25.15 17.21
C ASP A 130 -6.27 -25.67 15.77
N LEU A 131 -5.45 -24.99 14.96
CA LEU A 131 -5.16 -25.40 13.57
C LEU A 131 -4.32 -26.69 13.49
N ARG A 132 -3.72 -27.14 14.58
CA ARG A 132 -2.99 -28.44 14.66
C ARG A 132 -3.92 -29.64 14.73
N ASN A 133 -5.22 -29.41 14.94
CA ASN A 133 -6.21 -30.48 14.98
C ASN A 133 -6.63 -30.91 13.56
N PRO A 134 -6.39 -32.18 13.15
CA PRO A 134 -6.77 -32.66 11.82
C PRO A 134 -8.28 -32.56 11.54
N GLU A 135 -9.13 -32.68 12.58
CA GLU A 135 -10.59 -32.53 12.41
C GLU A 135 -10.97 -31.08 12.06
N ILE A 136 -10.22 -30.10 12.59
CA ILE A 136 -10.38 -28.71 12.23
C ILE A 136 -9.90 -28.48 10.79
N ALA A 137 -8.69 -28.93 10.43
CA ALA A 137 -8.17 -28.81 9.08
C ALA A 137 -9.14 -29.39 8.03
N ALA A 138 -9.68 -30.58 8.29
CA ALA A 138 -10.65 -31.22 7.40
C ALA A 138 -11.95 -30.41 7.17
N MET A 139 -12.30 -29.47 8.05
CA MET A 139 -13.43 -28.56 7.83
C MET A 139 -13.18 -27.54 6.74
N PHE A 140 -11.90 -27.23 6.50
CA PHE A 140 -11.43 -26.24 5.53
C PHE A 140 -10.90 -26.89 4.23
N ASP A 141 -10.96 -28.22 4.12
CA ASP A 141 -10.62 -28.97 2.90
C ASP A 141 -11.77 -28.79 1.89
N THR A 142 -11.60 -27.93 0.90
CA THR A 142 -12.64 -27.60 -0.07
C THR A 142 -12.49 -28.36 -1.39
N ASP A 143 -11.31 -28.90 -1.68
CA ASP A 143 -11.03 -29.66 -2.90
C ASP A 143 -10.93 -31.19 -2.69
N GLY A 144 -10.93 -31.66 -1.43
CA GLY A 144 -10.93 -33.07 -1.06
C GLY A 144 -9.57 -33.74 -1.12
N ASN A 145 -8.49 -32.97 -1.05
CA ASN A 145 -7.11 -33.47 -1.09
C ASN A 145 -6.56 -33.91 0.29
N GLY A 146 -7.34 -33.66 1.35
CA GLY A 146 -7.00 -34.03 2.74
C GLY A 146 -6.26 -32.96 3.50
N LYS A 147 -6.06 -31.77 2.96
CA LYS A 147 -5.51 -30.60 3.63
C LYS A 147 -6.55 -29.49 3.72
N GLY A 148 -6.53 -28.74 4.83
CA GLY A 148 -7.30 -27.49 4.92
C GLY A 148 -6.62 -26.39 4.12
N GLU A 149 -7.42 -25.52 3.49
CA GLU A 149 -6.87 -24.38 2.76
C GLU A 149 -6.98 -23.11 3.57
N TYR A 150 -5.97 -22.24 3.39
CA TYR A 150 -6.02 -20.85 3.83
C TYR A 150 -5.63 -19.91 2.71
N TRP A 151 -6.30 -18.79 2.59
CA TRP A 151 -5.85 -17.77 1.64
C TRP A 151 -4.63 -17.04 2.18
N ALA A 152 -3.50 -17.18 1.47
CA ALA A 152 -2.22 -16.59 1.86
C ALA A 152 -1.99 -15.20 1.25
N GLY A 153 -2.79 -14.81 0.25
CA GLY A 153 -2.65 -13.56 -0.48
C GLY A 153 -2.55 -13.74 -1.99
N ASP A 154 -2.33 -12.65 -2.70
CA ASP A 154 -2.06 -12.66 -4.15
C ASP A 154 -0.63 -13.13 -4.42
N VAL A 155 -0.40 -13.75 -5.58
CA VAL A 155 0.93 -14.28 -5.97
C VAL A 155 2.01 -13.19 -6.05
N THR A 156 1.62 -11.94 -6.29
CA THR A 156 2.53 -10.80 -6.42
C THR A 156 2.93 -10.17 -5.07
N TRP A 157 2.31 -10.58 -3.96
CA TRP A 157 2.53 -9.96 -2.67
C TRP A 157 3.64 -10.64 -1.86
N ALA A 158 4.51 -9.84 -1.26
CA ALA A 158 5.54 -10.34 -0.35
C ALA A 158 4.93 -11.02 0.90
N SER A 159 3.79 -10.51 1.38
CA SER A 159 3.03 -11.11 2.49
C SER A 159 2.61 -12.55 2.22
N THR A 160 2.33 -12.92 0.96
CA THR A 160 1.98 -14.29 0.58
C THR A 160 3.08 -15.28 0.92
N LYS A 161 4.35 -14.94 0.66
CA LYS A 161 5.49 -15.75 1.07
C LYS A 161 5.63 -15.79 2.61
N ARG A 162 5.44 -14.64 3.29
CA ARG A 162 5.54 -14.56 4.77
C ARG A 162 4.53 -15.47 5.45
N TRP A 163 3.28 -15.53 4.96
CA TRP A 163 2.26 -16.43 5.53
C TRP A 163 2.57 -17.90 5.26
N GLN A 164 3.15 -18.26 4.13
CA GLN A 164 3.64 -19.63 3.89
C GLN A 164 4.78 -20.00 4.85
N ILE A 165 5.73 -19.09 5.08
CA ILE A 165 6.80 -19.26 6.09
C ILE A 165 6.19 -19.48 7.48
N LYS A 166 5.19 -18.68 7.87
CA LYS A 166 4.52 -18.82 9.18
C LYS A 166 3.86 -20.18 9.34
N PHE A 167 3.09 -20.63 8.36
CA PHE A 167 2.42 -21.93 8.42
C PHE A 167 3.44 -23.08 8.54
N LYS A 168 4.52 -23.03 7.77
CA LYS A 168 5.63 -23.99 7.89
C LYS A 168 6.28 -23.90 9.29
N SER A 169 6.61 -22.70 9.76
CA SER A 169 7.28 -22.50 11.04
C SER A 169 6.44 -22.98 12.22
N TYR A 170 5.10 -22.82 12.13
CA TYR A 170 4.18 -23.41 13.09
C TYR A 170 4.00 -24.94 12.94
N GLY A 171 4.62 -25.58 11.94
CA GLY A 171 4.46 -27.01 11.64
C GLY A 171 3.04 -27.37 11.20
N LEU A 172 2.39 -26.47 10.48
CA LEU A 172 1.03 -26.63 9.96
C LEU A 172 0.99 -27.13 8.51
N ASP A 173 2.10 -27.12 7.79
CA ASP A 173 2.24 -27.42 6.36
C ASP A 173 1.90 -28.89 5.99
N GLU A 174 1.90 -29.79 6.97
CA GLU A 174 1.40 -31.16 6.79
C GLU A 174 -0.14 -31.22 6.69
N LEU A 175 -0.84 -30.32 7.39
CA LEU A 175 -2.31 -30.31 7.49
C LEU A 175 -2.97 -29.20 6.64
N TRP A 176 -2.21 -28.19 6.24
CA TRP A 176 -2.73 -27.00 5.58
C TRP A 176 -1.94 -26.68 4.32
N GLU A 177 -2.62 -26.11 3.35
CA GLU A 177 -1.99 -25.58 2.14
C GLU A 177 -2.46 -24.16 1.82
N ALA A 178 -1.57 -23.42 1.17
CA ALA A 178 -1.84 -22.04 0.79
C ALA A 178 -2.67 -21.98 -0.49
N ASN A 179 -3.89 -21.44 -0.41
CA ASN A 179 -4.66 -21.03 -1.56
C ASN A 179 -4.19 -19.64 -2.01
N ILE A 180 -3.54 -19.56 -3.18
CA ILE A 180 -2.94 -18.34 -3.73
C ILE A 180 -3.74 -17.93 -4.95
N VAL A 181 -4.72 -17.05 -4.73
CA VAL A 181 -5.57 -16.47 -5.77
C VAL A 181 -5.62 -14.96 -5.61
N SER A 182 -6.02 -14.24 -6.66
CA SER A 182 -6.16 -12.79 -6.60
C SER A 182 -7.11 -12.34 -5.48
N ALA A 183 -6.88 -11.14 -4.95
CA ALA A 183 -7.71 -10.56 -3.89
C ALA A 183 -9.20 -10.51 -4.29
N ASP A 184 -9.52 -10.23 -5.55
CA ASP A 184 -10.90 -10.20 -6.03
C ASP A 184 -11.54 -11.58 -6.07
N THR A 185 -10.78 -12.61 -6.48
CA THR A 185 -11.25 -14.01 -6.44
C THR A 185 -11.51 -14.44 -5.00
N PHE A 186 -10.60 -14.13 -4.08
CA PHE A 186 -10.77 -14.37 -2.65
C PHE A 186 -12.00 -13.67 -2.09
N LYS A 187 -12.17 -12.35 -2.34
CA LYS A 187 -13.33 -11.58 -1.86
C LYS A 187 -14.66 -12.16 -2.34
N ALA A 188 -14.72 -12.61 -3.61
CA ALA A 188 -15.89 -13.28 -4.14
C ALA A 188 -16.18 -14.61 -3.44
N GLY A 189 -15.14 -15.41 -3.18
CA GLY A 189 -15.21 -16.68 -2.44
C GLY A 189 -15.66 -16.47 -0.99
N LEU A 190 -15.07 -15.48 -0.29
CA LEU A 190 -15.44 -15.13 1.08
C LEU A 190 -16.91 -14.71 1.19
N LYS A 191 -17.38 -13.88 0.25
CA LYS A 191 -18.80 -13.47 0.20
C LYS A 191 -19.74 -14.67 0.10
N ALA A 192 -19.41 -15.63 -0.77
CA ALA A 192 -20.21 -16.85 -0.96
C ALA A 192 -20.16 -17.77 0.27
N ALA A 193 -18.97 -17.94 0.86
CA ALA A 193 -18.77 -18.73 2.07
C ALA A 193 -19.49 -18.12 3.27
N TYR A 194 -19.37 -16.81 3.48
CA TYR A 194 -20.04 -16.11 4.57
C TYR A 194 -21.56 -16.22 4.49
N ALA A 195 -22.14 -16.06 3.28
CA ALA A 195 -23.58 -16.22 3.05
C ALA A 195 -24.12 -17.61 3.37
N SER A 196 -23.27 -18.65 3.36
CA SER A 196 -23.63 -20.05 3.63
C SER A 196 -22.99 -20.60 4.91
N SER A 197 -22.39 -19.74 5.74
CA SER A 197 -21.68 -20.09 6.98
C SER A 197 -20.64 -21.20 6.78
N LYS A 198 -19.95 -21.18 5.63
CA LYS A 198 -18.85 -22.12 5.34
C LYS A 198 -17.56 -21.65 5.98
N PRO A 199 -16.68 -22.58 6.44
CA PRO A 199 -15.37 -22.24 6.97
C PRO A 199 -14.52 -21.48 5.96
N GLN A 200 -13.80 -20.49 6.45
CA GLN A 200 -12.74 -19.78 5.71
C GLN A 200 -11.63 -19.43 6.68
N LEU A 201 -10.39 -19.68 6.31
CA LEU A 201 -9.19 -19.23 7.02
C LEU A 201 -8.38 -18.36 6.06
N PHE A 202 -8.03 -17.16 6.49
CA PHE A 202 -7.38 -16.23 5.57
C PHE A 202 -6.57 -15.17 6.31
N TYR A 203 -5.45 -14.80 5.71
CA TYR A 203 -4.72 -13.60 6.08
C TYR A 203 -5.44 -12.35 5.59
N TYR A 204 -5.44 -11.30 6.41
CA TYR A 204 -5.87 -9.96 5.98
C TYR A 204 -5.20 -8.89 6.83
N TRP A 205 -5.44 -7.61 6.49
CA TRP A 205 -4.78 -6.47 7.12
C TRP A 205 -5.76 -5.33 7.43
N THR A 206 -5.29 -4.36 8.22
CA THR A 206 -5.99 -3.09 8.46
C THR A 206 -5.08 -1.93 8.05
N PRO A 207 -5.62 -0.82 7.51
CA PRO A 207 -7.05 -0.56 7.24
C PRO A 207 -7.55 -1.29 5.98
N GLU A 208 -8.75 -1.86 6.02
CA GLU A 208 -9.46 -2.45 4.85
C GLU A 208 -10.96 -2.63 5.13
N ALA A 209 -11.78 -2.47 4.09
CA ALA A 209 -13.24 -2.50 4.19
C ALA A 209 -13.82 -3.85 4.65
N ILE A 210 -13.09 -4.93 4.53
CA ILE A 210 -13.50 -6.28 4.92
C ILE A 210 -13.96 -6.34 6.38
N HIS A 211 -13.30 -5.57 7.27
CA HIS A 211 -13.59 -5.51 8.69
C HIS A 211 -14.89 -4.76 9.03
N VAL A 212 -15.42 -4.00 8.07
CA VAL A 212 -16.74 -3.33 8.19
C VAL A 212 -17.83 -4.20 7.56
N GLN A 213 -17.47 -5.01 6.54
CA GLN A 213 -18.41 -5.84 5.78
C GLN A 213 -18.74 -7.15 6.48
N TYR A 214 -17.81 -7.71 7.24
CA TYR A 214 -17.90 -9.02 7.86
C TYR A 214 -17.50 -8.97 9.34
N ASP A 215 -18.18 -9.76 10.16
CA ASP A 215 -17.78 -10.01 11.53
C ASP A 215 -16.69 -11.10 11.53
N LEU A 216 -15.45 -10.68 11.84
CA LEU A 216 -14.25 -11.49 11.73
C LEU A 216 -13.57 -11.63 13.10
N THR A 217 -13.03 -12.80 13.36
CA THR A 217 -12.24 -13.10 14.55
C THR A 217 -10.77 -13.32 14.15
N VAL A 218 -9.86 -12.63 14.82
CA VAL A 218 -8.42 -12.87 14.71
C VAL A 218 -8.10 -14.23 15.34
N VAL A 219 -7.34 -15.06 14.64
CA VAL A 219 -6.76 -16.29 15.19
C VAL A 219 -5.50 -15.89 15.96
N GLU A 220 -5.48 -16.16 17.27
CA GLU A 220 -4.39 -15.76 18.15
C GLU A 220 -3.08 -16.49 17.78
N GLU A 221 -2.02 -15.73 17.68
CA GLU A 221 -0.66 -16.21 17.41
C GLU A 221 0.21 -16.03 18.65
N PRO A 222 1.33 -16.78 18.79
CA PRO A 222 2.29 -16.56 19.85
C PRO A 222 2.78 -15.12 19.88
N ALA A 223 2.92 -14.56 21.08
CA ALA A 223 3.49 -13.22 21.25
C ALA A 223 4.92 -13.17 20.70
N ARG A 224 5.38 -11.99 20.32
CA ARG A 224 6.76 -11.81 19.84
C ARG A 224 7.80 -12.12 20.91
N PHE A 225 8.87 -12.78 20.49
CA PHE A 225 10.07 -13.09 21.30
C PHE A 225 11.33 -12.92 20.44
N ASP A 226 12.49 -12.80 21.07
CA ASP A 226 13.75 -12.60 20.36
C ASP A 226 14.05 -13.80 19.42
N GLY A 227 14.28 -13.50 18.13
CA GLY A 227 14.57 -14.52 17.12
C GLY A 227 13.34 -15.26 16.56
N CYS A 228 12.11 -14.83 16.92
CA CYS A 228 10.89 -15.46 16.38
C CYS A 228 10.62 -15.16 14.89
N GLU A 229 11.39 -14.24 14.30
CA GLU A 229 11.30 -13.86 12.90
C GLU A 229 12.71 -13.72 12.31
N ASP A 230 13.03 -14.60 11.35
CA ASP A 230 14.23 -14.56 10.52
C ASP A 230 13.80 -14.89 9.09
N VAL A 231 13.58 -13.86 8.28
CA VAL A 231 12.91 -13.97 6.98
C VAL A 231 13.79 -13.38 5.89
N ASP A 232 14.18 -14.20 4.91
CA ASP A 232 14.85 -13.82 3.69
C ASP A 232 13.94 -14.12 2.47
N LEU A 233 13.19 -13.13 2.01
CA LEU A 233 12.28 -13.28 0.87
C LEU A 233 13.00 -13.25 -0.48
N ASP A 234 14.26 -12.82 -0.54
CA ASP A 234 15.07 -12.70 -1.75
C ASP A 234 15.86 -13.98 -2.04
N ALA A 235 16.04 -14.84 -1.05
CA ALA A 235 16.67 -16.14 -1.26
C ALA A 235 15.85 -17.00 -2.24
N GLU A 236 16.53 -17.73 -3.11
CA GLU A 236 15.88 -18.66 -4.05
C GLU A 236 15.07 -19.73 -3.29
N ASN A 237 15.58 -20.21 -2.17
CA ASN A 237 14.95 -21.17 -1.26
C ASN A 237 14.35 -20.51 -0.02
N TRP A 238 13.73 -19.33 -0.18
CA TRP A 238 13.18 -18.49 0.88
C TRP A 238 12.31 -19.25 1.90
N LEU A 239 11.54 -20.23 1.47
CA LEU A 239 10.68 -21.00 2.36
C LEU A 239 11.49 -21.90 3.29
N GLU A 240 12.64 -22.42 2.82
CA GLU A 240 13.47 -23.34 3.59
C GLU A 240 14.34 -22.62 4.63
N VAL A 241 14.92 -21.47 4.23
CA VAL A 241 15.87 -20.72 5.06
C VAL A 241 15.21 -19.79 6.07
N SER A 242 13.92 -19.46 5.87
CA SER A 242 13.21 -18.53 6.72
C SER A 242 12.40 -19.21 7.82
N THR A 243 12.25 -18.49 8.95
CA THR A 243 11.37 -18.86 10.09
C THR A 243 10.55 -17.65 10.53
N PHE A 244 9.29 -17.90 10.97
CA PHE A 244 8.44 -16.85 11.52
C PHE A 244 7.37 -17.46 12.45
N GLU A 245 7.60 -17.43 13.77
CA GLU A 245 6.88 -18.18 14.79
C GLU A 245 6.09 -17.30 15.78
N CYS A 246 5.79 -16.05 15.42
CA CYS A 246 5.10 -15.12 16.31
C CYS A 246 4.15 -14.19 15.52
N VAL A 247 3.30 -13.47 16.24
CA VAL A 247 2.43 -12.44 15.67
C VAL A 247 3.26 -11.41 14.87
N ILE A 248 2.74 -10.97 13.73
CA ILE A 248 3.34 -9.89 12.96
C ILE A 248 3.31 -8.61 13.79
N ALA A 249 4.44 -7.90 13.88
CA ALA A 249 4.46 -6.58 14.48
C ALA A 249 3.59 -5.61 13.68
N GLU A 250 3.12 -4.56 14.33
CA GLU A 250 2.43 -3.47 13.62
C GLU A 250 3.34 -2.93 12.51
N ASN A 251 2.82 -2.83 11.30
CA ASN A 251 3.56 -2.42 10.13
C ASN A 251 3.65 -0.90 10.03
N ASP A 252 4.81 -0.38 9.61
CA ASP A 252 4.95 0.97 9.12
C ASP A 252 4.64 1.00 7.63
N ILE A 253 3.73 1.91 7.22
CA ILE A 253 3.27 2.00 5.84
C ILE A 253 3.51 3.42 5.33
N TYR A 254 4.25 3.52 4.23
CA TYR A 254 4.75 4.79 3.70
C TYR A 254 4.17 5.10 2.32
N VAL A 255 4.00 6.38 2.04
CA VAL A 255 4.04 6.89 0.68
C VAL A 255 5.51 7.09 0.34
N ALA A 256 6.02 6.34 -0.64
CA ALA A 256 7.39 6.49 -1.11
C ALA A 256 7.41 7.20 -2.47
N PHE A 257 8.41 8.03 -2.73
CA PHE A 257 8.48 8.80 -3.96
C PHE A 257 9.92 9.06 -4.43
N SER A 258 10.08 9.22 -5.74
CA SER A 258 11.35 9.54 -6.36
C SER A 258 11.87 10.91 -5.90
N LYS A 259 13.12 10.96 -5.43
CA LYS A 259 13.76 12.24 -5.09
C LYS A 259 13.99 13.17 -6.28
N SER A 260 13.90 12.64 -7.53
CA SER A 260 13.92 13.49 -8.73
C SER A 260 12.76 14.50 -8.77
N LEU A 261 11.67 14.25 -8.03
CA LEU A 261 10.57 15.20 -7.88
C LEU A 261 10.99 16.52 -7.20
N TYR A 262 12.03 16.52 -6.35
CA TYR A 262 12.53 17.77 -5.78
C TYR A 262 13.10 18.74 -6.84
N GLU A 263 13.48 18.22 -8.02
CA GLU A 263 13.95 19.03 -9.15
C GLU A 263 12.81 19.26 -10.18
N ARG A 264 12.03 18.21 -10.49
CA ARG A 264 11.00 18.24 -11.55
C ARG A 264 9.70 18.89 -11.11
N ASN A 265 9.28 18.68 -9.86
CA ASN A 265 8.07 19.25 -9.27
C ASN A 265 8.24 19.47 -7.75
N PRO A 266 9.06 20.47 -7.34
CA PRO A 266 9.41 20.71 -5.93
C PRO A 266 8.20 20.86 -4.99
N PRO A 267 7.11 21.57 -5.37
CA PRO A 267 5.95 21.69 -4.48
C PRO A 267 5.30 20.33 -4.18
N VAL A 268 5.17 19.44 -5.18
CA VAL A 268 4.59 18.11 -4.98
C VAL A 268 5.52 17.23 -4.14
N ALA A 269 6.84 17.25 -4.37
CA ALA A 269 7.79 16.52 -3.54
C ALA A 269 7.65 16.93 -2.06
N LYS A 270 7.54 18.24 -1.78
CA LYS A 270 7.38 18.75 -0.41
C LYS A 270 6.04 18.34 0.20
N MET A 271 4.96 18.39 -0.55
CA MET A 271 3.64 17.91 -0.09
C MET A 271 3.71 16.42 0.24
N LEU A 272 4.30 15.57 -0.63
CA LEU A 272 4.43 14.14 -0.40
C LEU A 272 5.25 13.83 0.88
N GLU A 273 6.29 14.59 1.16
CA GLU A 273 7.07 14.48 2.41
C GLU A 273 6.23 14.82 3.66
N ASN A 274 5.32 15.78 3.53
CA ASN A 274 4.52 16.28 4.65
C ASN A 274 3.24 15.48 4.92
N VAL A 275 2.76 14.70 3.96
CA VAL A 275 1.53 13.92 4.09
C VAL A 275 1.56 13.03 5.34
N ARG A 276 0.44 13.02 6.08
CA ARG A 276 0.22 12.23 7.31
C ARG A 276 -1.18 11.65 7.27
N PHE A 277 -1.27 10.41 6.82
CA PHE A 277 -2.54 9.70 6.83
C PHE A 277 -2.77 8.95 8.13
N THR A 278 -4.02 8.74 8.46
CA THR A 278 -4.46 7.86 9.54
C THR A 278 -5.17 6.64 8.96
N GLY A 279 -5.15 5.52 9.70
CA GLY A 279 -5.88 4.32 9.30
C GLY A 279 -7.38 4.55 9.14
N ASP A 280 -7.96 5.43 9.96
CA ASP A 280 -9.40 5.76 9.92
C ASP A 280 -9.77 6.53 8.65
N GLU A 281 -8.94 7.50 8.22
CA GLU A 281 -9.14 8.23 6.96
C GLU A 281 -9.10 7.26 5.78
N ILE A 282 -8.04 6.44 5.70
CA ILE A 282 -7.87 5.45 4.63
C ILE A 282 -9.06 4.48 4.60
N ASN A 283 -9.48 3.97 5.75
CA ASN A 283 -10.64 3.08 5.84
C ASN A 283 -11.94 3.76 5.35
N GLY A 284 -12.12 5.03 5.71
CA GLY A 284 -13.24 5.83 5.21
C GLY A 284 -13.26 5.92 3.68
N TRP A 285 -12.13 6.23 3.05
CA TRP A 285 -12.02 6.28 1.58
C TRP A 285 -12.27 4.91 0.93
N ILE A 286 -11.71 3.83 1.51
CA ILE A 286 -11.94 2.47 1.02
C ILE A 286 -13.44 2.13 1.05
N VAL A 287 -14.14 2.45 2.13
CA VAL A 287 -15.58 2.19 2.27
C VAL A 287 -16.36 2.96 1.19
N GLU A 288 -16.11 4.24 1.03
CA GLU A 288 -16.85 5.07 0.06
C GLU A 288 -16.56 4.64 -1.39
N MET A 289 -15.28 4.46 -1.76
CA MET A 289 -14.89 4.15 -3.13
C MET A 289 -15.22 2.70 -3.53
N PHE A 290 -14.92 1.71 -2.65
CA PHE A 290 -14.96 0.29 -3.04
C PHE A 290 -16.15 -0.48 -2.48
N THR A 291 -16.71 -0.09 -1.33
CA THR A 291 -17.92 -0.70 -0.77
C THR A 291 -19.18 -0.02 -1.29
N ASN A 292 -19.26 1.32 -1.15
CA ASN A 292 -20.39 2.12 -1.60
C ASN A 292 -20.32 2.43 -3.10
N LYS A 293 -19.19 2.12 -3.77
CA LYS A 293 -18.94 2.26 -5.21
C LYS A 293 -19.18 3.68 -5.72
N ARG A 294 -18.83 4.67 -4.91
CA ARG A 294 -18.82 6.08 -5.33
C ARG A 294 -17.62 6.32 -6.26
N ASP A 295 -17.73 7.35 -7.09
CA ASP A 295 -16.62 7.77 -7.93
C ASP A 295 -15.41 8.19 -7.07
N PRO A 296 -14.21 7.60 -7.27
CA PRO A 296 -13.05 7.90 -6.44
C PRO A 296 -12.60 9.36 -6.46
N GLN A 297 -12.78 10.05 -7.60
CA GLN A 297 -12.44 11.45 -7.73
C GLN A 297 -13.39 12.32 -6.88
N GLU A 298 -14.71 12.04 -6.94
CA GLU A 298 -15.71 12.75 -6.13
C GLU A 298 -15.46 12.54 -4.62
N VAL A 299 -15.18 11.33 -4.20
CA VAL A 299 -14.86 11.02 -2.79
C VAL A 299 -13.62 11.78 -2.32
N ALA A 300 -12.56 11.79 -3.13
CA ALA A 300 -11.34 12.50 -2.80
C ALA A 300 -11.54 14.02 -2.72
N GLU A 301 -12.28 14.61 -3.67
CA GLU A 301 -12.57 16.05 -3.70
C GLU A 301 -13.44 16.49 -2.51
N GLU A 302 -14.46 15.69 -2.14
CA GLU A 302 -15.29 15.92 -0.97
C GLU A 302 -14.44 15.88 0.31
N TRP A 303 -13.61 14.85 0.48
CA TRP A 303 -12.73 14.74 1.63
C TRP A 303 -11.74 15.92 1.72
N ILE A 304 -11.14 16.35 0.60
CA ILE A 304 -10.26 17.53 0.55
C ILE A 304 -11.03 18.80 0.97
N SER A 305 -12.27 18.95 0.50
CA SER A 305 -13.12 20.08 0.88
C SER A 305 -13.39 20.14 2.38
N ASP A 306 -13.64 18.99 3.00
CA ASP A 306 -13.93 18.88 4.43
C ASP A 306 -12.66 19.01 5.31
N ASN A 307 -11.48 18.78 4.73
CA ASN A 307 -10.19 18.76 5.44
C ASN A 307 -9.20 19.80 4.91
N GLN A 308 -9.68 20.97 4.45
CA GLN A 308 -8.87 22.00 3.81
C GLN A 308 -7.67 22.47 4.66
N GLU A 309 -7.85 22.64 5.97
CA GLU A 309 -6.77 23.08 6.86
C GLU A 309 -5.65 22.04 6.92
N LEU A 310 -6.00 20.76 7.00
CA LEU A 310 -5.04 19.66 7.02
C LEU A 310 -4.29 19.58 5.68
N VAL A 311 -5.01 19.56 4.56
CA VAL A 311 -4.42 19.51 3.22
C VAL A 311 -3.50 20.72 2.97
N ASN A 312 -3.94 21.92 3.37
CA ASN A 312 -3.10 23.11 3.27
C ASN A 312 -1.83 23.03 4.13
N SER A 313 -1.87 22.36 5.29
CA SER A 313 -0.69 22.14 6.12
C SER A 313 0.33 21.23 5.43
N TRP A 314 -0.11 20.26 4.62
CA TRP A 314 0.79 19.41 3.84
C TRP A 314 1.41 20.16 2.65
N ILE A 315 0.63 21.00 2.00
CA ILE A 315 1.07 21.77 0.81
C ILE A 315 2.07 22.86 1.21
N ASN A 316 1.86 23.55 2.32
CA ASN A 316 2.64 24.73 2.70
C ASN A 316 3.78 24.41 3.69
N GLY A 317 3.84 23.22 4.29
CA GLY A 317 4.91 22.71 5.15
C GLY A 317 4.86 23.18 6.57
#